data_575dddaa6b0841e55bbd88e2625fcb59
#
_entry.id   575dddaa6b0841e55bbd88e2625fcb59
#
_cell.length_a   1.000
_cell.length_b   1.000
_cell.length_c   1.000
_cell.angle_alpha   90.00
_cell.angle_beta   90.00
_cell.angle_gamma   90.00
#
_symmetry.space_group_name_H-M   'P 1'
#
loop_
_entity.id
_entity.type
_entity.pdbx_description
1 polymer ?
#
loop_
_entity_poly.entity_id
_entity_poly.type
_entity_poly.pdbx_seq_one_letter_code
_entity_poly.pdbx_strand_id
1 'polypeptide(L)'
;MPSRRIVIGLTLLLGLLAAPAAATYAGDRPLSTVFHEELRGGYVYTAGNSTYSGALNPEDRYAVSFDIDLPADAAVRYQRIYVYWSWSKLDQNAIYPALSLTRTDTGENLTEVARHTDSKGFVSTNDFFSGMDIFATKDLNPGKNSFEVVLKNNATDNRTFVVQGIGLLAVYESPESPEAIVWVSEGADLLYSSYGITPAMASSRIDFPGTIDRSDLASAELFLVAPSGGYTRENIPVINRLFFNREGTGSMPSFFETILSALFPGSSGKEWVNVFDSDETVQIGIDRRDVLPYLRSEGNFALVQDEKDYLVLSNAVLRAERR
;
A
#
# COMPACT_ATOMS: atom_id res chain seq x y z
N MET A 1 28.19 22.79 67.63
CA MET A 1 27.44 23.45 66.55
C MET A 1 27.55 22.60 65.30
N PRO A 2 26.50 21.91 64.84
CA PRO A 2 26.59 21.13 63.62
C PRO A 2 26.16 21.95 62.43
N SER A 3 27.02 21.93 61.40
CA SER A 3 26.81 22.57 60.10
C SER A 3 25.70 21.89 59.33
N ARG A 4 24.62 22.62 59.06
CA ARG A 4 23.56 22.19 58.15
C ARG A 4 24.10 22.17 56.70
N ARG A 5 24.30 21.00 56.15
CA ARG A 5 24.49 20.82 54.70
C ARG A 5 23.13 20.96 54.04
N ILE A 6 22.93 22.05 53.30
CA ILE A 6 21.77 22.23 52.42
C ILE A 6 22.06 21.36 51.20
N VAL A 7 21.34 20.25 51.11
CA VAL A 7 21.27 19.44 49.88
C VAL A 7 20.23 20.10 48.98
N ILE A 8 20.71 20.89 48.02
CA ILE A 8 19.87 21.39 46.95
C ILE A 8 19.60 20.22 46.04
N GLY A 9 18.47 19.57 46.26
CA GLY A 9 17.92 18.59 45.32
C GLY A 9 17.52 19.31 44.02
N LEU A 10 18.39 19.22 43.02
CA LEU A 10 18.06 19.61 41.66
C LEU A 10 17.09 18.56 41.15
N THR A 11 15.80 18.75 41.42
CA THR A 11 14.73 17.98 40.81
C THR A 11 14.69 18.43 39.34
N LEU A 12 15.41 17.68 38.50
CA LEU A 12 15.29 17.80 37.05
C LEU A 12 13.88 17.36 36.73
N LEU A 13 12.98 18.31 36.61
CA LEU A 13 11.65 18.15 36.07
C LEU A 13 11.88 17.88 34.56
N LEU A 14 12.15 16.61 34.18
CA LEU A 14 11.96 16.16 32.86
C LEU A 14 10.46 16.25 32.58
N GLY A 15 10.01 17.46 32.26
CA GLY A 15 8.79 17.62 31.51
C GLY A 15 9.00 16.89 30.19
N LEU A 16 8.51 15.66 30.11
CA LEU A 16 8.14 15.09 28.83
C LEU A 16 7.11 16.08 28.26
N LEU A 17 7.60 17.06 27.53
CA LEU A 17 6.85 17.70 26.49
C LEU A 17 6.54 16.54 25.52
N ALA A 18 5.39 15.88 25.73
CA ALA A 18 4.72 15.20 24.66
C ALA A 18 4.46 16.34 23.64
N ALA A 19 5.44 16.57 22.76
CA ALA A 19 5.16 17.29 21.54
C ALA A 19 3.94 16.57 20.98
N PRO A 20 2.84 17.29 20.62
CA PRO A 20 1.81 16.67 19.82
C PRO A 20 2.57 16.00 18.69
N ALA A 21 2.40 14.70 18.51
CA ALA A 21 2.91 14.02 17.34
C ALA A 21 2.30 14.80 16.18
N ALA A 22 3.05 15.74 15.62
CA ALA A 22 2.68 16.39 14.39
C ALA A 22 2.42 15.22 13.46
N ALA A 23 1.22 15.15 12.87
CA ALA A 23 0.91 14.13 11.89
C ALA A 23 2.09 14.11 10.92
N THR A 24 2.90 13.07 11.01
CA THR A 24 4.06 12.96 10.16
C THR A 24 3.51 12.51 8.82
N TYR A 25 3.58 13.37 7.83
CA TYR A 25 3.19 13.05 6.45
C TYR A 25 4.13 12.03 5.80
N ALA A 26 5.04 11.47 6.56
CA ALA A 26 6.07 10.57 6.08
C ALA A 26 5.87 9.18 6.69
N GLY A 27 5.32 8.24 5.92
CA GLY A 27 5.31 6.83 6.25
C GLY A 27 4.76 6.50 7.65
N ASP A 28 3.79 7.27 8.13
CA ASP A 28 3.22 7.10 9.46
C ASP A 28 2.20 5.96 9.53
N ARG A 29 1.84 5.41 8.38
CA ARG A 29 0.96 4.23 8.22
C ARG A 29 1.59 3.18 7.29
N PRO A 30 2.84 2.73 7.55
CA PRO A 30 3.53 1.82 6.65
C PRO A 30 2.75 0.52 6.45
N LEU A 31 2.87 -0.03 5.25
CA LEU A 31 2.31 -1.35 4.95
C LEU A 31 2.99 -2.41 5.82
N SER A 32 2.21 -3.40 6.23
CA SER A 32 2.69 -4.55 6.98
C SER A 32 2.55 -5.83 6.18
N THR A 33 3.53 -6.73 6.28
CA THR A 33 3.48 -8.05 5.66
C THR A 33 2.42 -8.91 6.35
N VAL A 34 1.43 -9.35 5.57
CA VAL A 34 0.28 -10.16 6.04
C VAL A 34 0.33 -11.60 5.54
N PHE A 35 1.16 -11.86 4.53
CA PHE A 35 1.43 -13.19 4.00
C PHE A 35 2.91 -13.28 3.60
N HIS A 36 3.56 -14.36 4.00
CA HIS A 36 4.93 -14.67 3.60
C HIS A 36 5.12 -16.18 3.62
N GLU A 37 5.22 -16.78 2.45
CA GLU A 37 5.45 -18.22 2.30
C GLU A 37 6.39 -18.52 1.13
N GLU A 38 7.10 -19.64 1.23
CA GLU A 38 7.80 -20.30 0.15
C GLU A 38 6.90 -21.42 -0.37
N LEU A 39 6.56 -21.39 -1.64
CA LEU A 39 5.61 -22.31 -2.27
C LEU A 39 5.90 -22.49 -3.75
N ARG A 40 5.41 -23.60 -4.33
CA ARG A 40 5.34 -23.73 -5.78
C ARG A 40 4.09 -23.03 -6.25
N GLY A 41 4.24 -21.87 -6.93
CA GLY A 41 3.07 -21.10 -7.28
C GLY A 41 3.37 -19.66 -7.62
N GLY A 42 2.35 -18.83 -7.43
CA GLY A 42 2.44 -17.40 -7.73
C GLY A 42 1.28 -16.62 -7.15
N TYR A 43 1.08 -15.47 -7.72
CA TYR A 43 -0.07 -14.63 -7.39
C TYR A 43 -0.73 -14.08 -8.64
N VAL A 44 -1.98 -13.69 -8.50
CA VAL A 44 -2.73 -12.89 -9.47
C VAL A 44 -3.30 -11.68 -8.78
N TYR A 45 -3.27 -10.55 -9.45
CA TYR A 45 -3.97 -9.34 -9.05
C TYR A 45 -4.73 -8.78 -10.25
N THR A 46 -5.96 -8.35 -10.00
CA THR A 46 -6.78 -7.65 -10.98
C THR A 46 -7.64 -6.60 -10.29
N ALA A 47 -7.84 -5.48 -10.95
CA ALA A 47 -8.83 -4.49 -10.58
C ALA A 47 -10.18 -4.69 -11.30
N GLY A 48 -10.31 -5.78 -12.07
CA GLY A 48 -11.50 -6.04 -12.88
C GLY A 48 -11.79 -4.88 -13.84
N ASN A 49 -13.05 -4.54 -13.98
CA ASN A 49 -13.50 -3.39 -14.74
C ASN A 49 -13.71 -2.13 -13.86
N SER A 50 -12.95 -2.00 -12.79
CA SER A 50 -13.05 -0.84 -11.88
C SER A 50 -12.85 0.48 -12.60
N THR A 51 -13.71 1.45 -12.27
CA THR A 51 -13.58 2.84 -12.66
C THR A 51 -13.82 3.72 -11.44
N TYR A 52 -13.38 4.97 -11.50
CA TYR A 52 -13.68 5.94 -10.44
C TYR A 52 -15.18 6.14 -10.27
N SER A 53 -15.71 5.94 -9.06
CA SER A 53 -17.16 5.95 -8.84
C SER A 53 -17.80 7.35 -8.83
N GLY A 54 -17.00 8.41 -8.64
CA GLY A 54 -17.54 9.65 -8.13
C GLY A 54 -18.06 9.51 -6.70
N ALA A 55 -18.72 10.54 -6.17
CA ALA A 55 -19.29 10.50 -4.83
C ALA A 55 -20.47 9.52 -4.76
N LEU A 56 -20.39 8.56 -3.86
CA LEU A 56 -21.48 7.63 -3.55
C LEU A 56 -22.28 8.17 -2.37
N ASN A 57 -23.56 8.50 -2.63
CA ASN A 57 -24.52 8.88 -1.60
C ASN A 57 -25.12 7.65 -0.92
N PRO A 58 -25.84 7.80 0.20
CA PRO A 58 -26.60 6.69 0.79
C PRO A 58 -27.47 5.96 -0.25
N GLU A 59 -27.49 4.64 -0.19
CA GLU A 59 -28.14 3.69 -1.10
C GLU A 59 -27.48 3.56 -2.50
N ASP A 60 -26.52 4.43 -2.89
CA ASP A 60 -25.79 4.27 -4.14
C ASP A 60 -24.99 2.97 -4.16
N ARG A 61 -24.82 2.44 -5.37
CA ARG A 61 -24.12 1.16 -5.61
C ARG A 61 -23.00 1.35 -6.60
N TYR A 62 -21.96 0.53 -6.43
CA TYR A 62 -20.83 0.46 -7.34
C TYR A 62 -20.49 -1.01 -7.61
N ALA A 63 -20.47 -1.43 -8.86
CA ALA A 63 -20.29 -2.81 -9.28
C ALA A 63 -18.96 -2.99 -9.99
N VAL A 64 -18.28 -4.11 -9.71
CA VAL A 64 -17.05 -4.51 -10.40
C VAL A 64 -17.12 -5.99 -10.75
N SER A 65 -16.84 -6.30 -12.03
CA SER A 65 -16.70 -7.66 -12.53
C SER A 65 -15.24 -8.07 -12.57
N PHE A 66 -14.97 -9.28 -12.13
CA PHE A 66 -13.65 -9.90 -12.15
C PHE A 66 -13.66 -11.12 -13.07
N ASP A 67 -12.63 -11.21 -13.91
CA ASP A 67 -12.29 -12.38 -14.69
C ASP A 67 -10.84 -12.74 -14.38
N ILE A 68 -10.61 -13.91 -13.79
CA ILE A 68 -9.27 -14.41 -13.47
C ILE A 68 -9.13 -15.86 -13.89
N ASP A 69 -7.92 -16.24 -14.25
CA ASP A 69 -7.58 -17.61 -14.61
C ASP A 69 -6.44 -18.10 -13.70
N LEU A 70 -6.72 -19.14 -12.92
CA LEU A 70 -5.75 -19.81 -12.10
C LEU A 70 -5.29 -21.09 -12.79
N PRO A 71 -4.10 -21.63 -12.50
CA PRO A 71 -3.73 -22.97 -12.99
C PRO A 71 -4.81 -24.01 -12.67
N ALA A 72 -4.97 -25.01 -13.53
CA ALA A 72 -6.02 -26.03 -13.40
C ALA A 72 -5.89 -26.91 -12.14
N ASP A 73 -4.71 -26.92 -11.54
CA ASP A 73 -4.35 -27.63 -10.31
C ASP A 73 -4.09 -26.70 -9.12
N ALA A 74 -4.45 -25.42 -9.25
CA ALA A 74 -4.17 -24.42 -8.24
C ALA A 74 -4.93 -24.68 -6.92
N ALA A 75 -4.23 -24.52 -5.81
CA ALA A 75 -4.82 -24.40 -4.48
C ALA A 75 -4.59 -22.98 -3.94
N VAL A 76 -5.66 -22.25 -3.66
CA VAL A 76 -5.54 -20.88 -3.17
C VAL A 76 -5.07 -20.89 -1.73
N ARG A 77 -3.98 -20.18 -1.44
CA ARG A 77 -3.33 -20.06 -0.13
C ARG A 77 -3.74 -18.77 0.59
N TYR A 78 -3.93 -17.71 -0.18
CA TYR A 78 -4.32 -16.39 0.32
C TYR A 78 -5.19 -15.69 -0.72
N GLN A 79 -6.29 -15.07 -0.31
CA GLN A 79 -7.13 -14.27 -1.21
C GLN A 79 -7.85 -13.16 -0.47
N ARG A 80 -7.96 -12.00 -1.10
CA ARG A 80 -8.64 -10.81 -0.57
C ARG A 80 -9.27 -10.00 -1.69
N ILE A 81 -10.39 -9.34 -1.34
CA ILE A 81 -10.94 -8.24 -2.12
C ILE A 81 -10.68 -6.96 -1.34
N TYR A 82 -10.13 -5.97 -2.02
CA TYR A 82 -9.78 -4.66 -1.49
C TYR A 82 -10.70 -3.61 -2.08
N VAL A 83 -11.36 -2.83 -1.22
CA VAL A 83 -12.12 -1.66 -1.62
C VAL A 83 -11.28 -0.42 -1.30
N TYR A 84 -10.80 0.27 -2.32
CA TYR A 84 -10.02 1.49 -2.16
C TYR A 84 -10.95 2.69 -2.18
N TRP A 85 -11.00 3.43 -1.09
CA TRP A 85 -11.89 4.58 -0.96
C TRP A 85 -11.17 5.83 -0.46
N SER A 86 -11.72 7.00 -0.80
CA SER A 86 -11.21 8.30 -0.38
C SER A 86 -12.33 9.26 -0.06
N TRP A 87 -11.97 10.34 0.65
CA TRP A 87 -12.84 11.48 0.96
C TRP A 87 -14.15 11.08 1.62
N SER A 88 -14.09 10.10 2.52
CA SER A 88 -15.26 9.72 3.30
C SER A 88 -15.58 10.80 4.32
N LYS A 89 -16.78 11.36 4.23
CA LYS A 89 -17.20 12.52 5.02
C LYS A 89 -18.69 12.58 5.28
N LEU A 90 -19.03 13.25 6.40
CA LEU A 90 -20.35 13.77 6.69
C LEU A 90 -20.20 15.28 6.83
N ASP A 91 -20.83 16.04 5.96
CA ASP A 91 -20.62 17.48 5.78
C ASP A 91 -19.13 17.80 5.52
N GLN A 92 -18.44 18.42 6.49
CA GLN A 92 -17.01 18.73 6.42
C GLN A 92 -16.14 17.84 7.32
N ASN A 93 -16.72 16.85 7.98
CA ASN A 93 -16.01 16.01 8.93
C ASN A 93 -15.67 14.65 8.31
N ALA A 94 -14.41 14.24 8.47
CA ALA A 94 -13.99 12.88 8.15
C ALA A 94 -14.78 11.87 8.98
N ILE A 95 -15.30 10.85 8.31
CA ILE A 95 -16.04 9.78 8.96
C ILE A 95 -15.81 8.47 8.20
N TYR A 96 -15.81 7.35 8.89
CA TYR A 96 -15.68 6.05 8.21
C TYR A 96 -16.86 5.79 7.27
N PRO A 97 -16.60 5.26 6.06
CA PRO A 97 -17.67 4.85 5.17
C PRO A 97 -18.53 3.74 5.82
N ALA A 98 -19.80 3.78 5.55
CA ALA A 98 -20.73 2.70 5.92
C ALA A 98 -21.03 1.90 4.65
N LEU A 99 -20.24 0.87 4.38
CA LEU A 99 -20.36 0.11 3.15
C LEU A 99 -20.56 -1.39 3.41
N SER A 100 -21.16 -2.07 2.47
CA SER A 100 -21.19 -3.53 2.37
C SER A 100 -20.77 -3.95 0.97
N LEU A 101 -20.23 -5.15 0.86
CA LEU A 101 -19.82 -5.76 -0.39
C LEU A 101 -20.52 -7.10 -0.55
N THR A 102 -21.25 -7.26 -1.65
CA THR A 102 -22.01 -8.49 -1.95
C THR A 102 -21.48 -9.11 -3.23
N ARG A 103 -21.27 -10.40 -3.22
CA ARG A 103 -20.97 -11.18 -4.42
C ARG A 103 -22.28 -11.61 -5.09
N THR A 104 -22.49 -11.19 -6.34
CA THR A 104 -23.84 -11.30 -6.98
C THR A 104 -24.23 -12.70 -7.39
N ASP A 105 -23.26 -13.53 -7.80
CA ASP A 105 -23.50 -14.91 -8.26
C ASP A 105 -23.95 -15.84 -7.12
N THR A 106 -23.52 -15.57 -5.89
CA THR A 106 -23.90 -16.33 -4.69
C THR A 106 -24.92 -15.62 -3.82
N GLY A 107 -25.07 -14.30 -3.97
CA GLY A 107 -25.85 -13.45 -3.06
C GLY A 107 -25.21 -13.27 -1.68
N GLU A 108 -23.93 -13.67 -1.53
CA GLU A 108 -23.21 -13.63 -0.26
C GLU A 108 -22.76 -12.19 0.06
N ASN A 109 -23.09 -11.72 1.27
CA ASN A 109 -22.46 -10.53 1.84
C ASN A 109 -21.06 -10.92 2.33
N LEU A 110 -20.05 -10.35 1.73
CA LEU A 110 -18.67 -10.61 2.12
C LEU A 110 -18.36 -9.99 3.47
N THR A 111 -17.53 -10.69 4.25
CA THR A 111 -17.13 -10.24 5.59
C THR A 111 -15.92 -9.33 5.50
N GLU A 112 -16.03 -8.10 6.01
CA GLU A 112 -14.88 -7.23 6.25
C GLU A 112 -13.97 -7.87 7.32
N VAL A 113 -12.71 -8.05 7.01
CA VAL A 113 -11.72 -8.67 7.90
C VAL A 113 -10.69 -7.68 8.43
N ALA A 114 -10.49 -6.57 7.74
CA ALA A 114 -9.62 -5.48 8.18
C ALA A 114 -10.00 -4.19 7.47
N ARG A 115 -9.60 -3.08 8.08
CA ARG A 115 -9.68 -1.73 7.51
C ARG A 115 -8.39 -1.00 7.84
N HIS A 116 -7.74 -0.47 6.81
CA HIS A 116 -6.63 0.46 6.96
C HIS A 116 -7.07 1.85 6.55
N THR A 117 -6.66 2.85 7.30
CA THR A 117 -7.06 4.23 7.03
C THR A 117 -5.95 5.19 7.35
N ASP A 118 -5.92 6.29 6.62
CA ASP A 118 -5.04 7.40 6.88
C ASP A 118 -5.76 8.74 6.67
N SER A 119 -5.38 9.71 7.49
CA SER A 119 -5.82 11.09 7.39
C SER A 119 -4.65 11.99 7.67
N LYS A 120 -4.34 12.87 6.76
CA LYS A 120 -3.30 13.91 6.98
C LYS A 120 -3.87 15.20 7.58
N GLY A 121 -5.11 15.11 8.08
CA GLY A 121 -5.84 16.25 8.62
C GLY A 121 -6.30 17.23 7.54
N PHE A 122 -6.73 18.41 7.96
CA PHE A 122 -7.19 19.42 7.04
C PHE A 122 -6.03 20.07 6.30
N VAL A 123 -5.92 19.76 5.03
CA VAL A 123 -5.08 20.49 4.10
C VAL A 123 -6.02 21.39 3.29
N SER A 124 -5.98 22.71 3.52
CA SER A 124 -6.98 23.66 3.04
C SER A 124 -8.37 23.43 3.64
N THR A 125 -9.40 23.10 2.84
CA THR A 125 -10.78 22.89 3.28
C THR A 125 -11.20 21.42 3.30
N ASN A 126 -10.33 20.49 2.93
CA ASN A 126 -10.62 19.07 2.84
C ASN A 126 -9.73 18.26 3.78
N ASP A 127 -10.34 17.36 4.52
CA ASP A 127 -9.63 16.27 5.14
C ASP A 127 -9.44 15.17 4.09
N PHE A 128 -8.17 14.85 3.78
CA PHE A 128 -7.81 13.76 2.88
C PHE A 128 -7.96 12.40 3.58
N PHE A 129 -9.13 12.13 4.12
CA PHE A 129 -9.41 10.86 4.77
C PHE A 129 -9.67 9.77 3.74
N SER A 130 -8.79 8.78 3.71
CA SER A 130 -8.78 7.69 2.73
C SER A 130 -8.52 6.37 3.42
N GLY A 131 -8.81 5.27 2.73
CA GLY A 131 -8.56 3.96 3.28
C GLY A 131 -8.78 2.81 2.31
N MET A 132 -8.57 1.63 2.85
CA MET A 132 -8.78 0.36 2.19
C MET A 132 -9.54 -0.58 3.13
N ASP A 133 -10.74 -0.99 2.73
CA ASP A 133 -11.48 -2.05 3.40
C ASP A 133 -11.16 -3.39 2.75
N ILE A 134 -10.89 -4.39 3.57
CA ILE A 134 -10.44 -5.72 3.15
C ILE A 134 -11.53 -6.73 3.45
N PHE A 135 -11.96 -7.45 2.42
CA PHE A 135 -12.98 -8.47 2.53
C PHE A 135 -12.40 -9.86 2.32
N ALA A 136 -12.81 -10.78 3.19
CA ALA A 136 -12.57 -12.19 2.95
C ALA A 136 -13.45 -12.64 1.78
N THR A 137 -12.84 -13.29 0.81
CA THR A 137 -13.56 -14.08 -0.17
C THR A 137 -13.08 -15.53 -0.08
N LYS A 138 -13.94 -16.44 -0.41
CA LYS A 138 -13.65 -17.88 -0.49
C LYS A 138 -14.06 -18.28 -1.90
N ASP A 139 -13.72 -19.47 -2.34
CA ASP A 139 -14.27 -20.07 -3.56
C ASP A 139 -13.70 -19.55 -4.89
N LEU A 140 -12.45 -19.07 -4.90
CA LEU A 140 -11.72 -19.10 -6.16
C LEU A 140 -11.33 -20.55 -6.45
N ASN A 141 -11.78 -21.04 -7.60
CA ASN A 141 -11.54 -22.40 -8.06
C ASN A 141 -10.33 -22.46 -9.00
N PRO A 142 -9.69 -23.61 -9.15
CA PRO A 142 -8.78 -23.85 -10.27
C PRO A 142 -9.43 -23.50 -11.60
N GLY A 143 -8.65 -22.95 -12.55
CA GLY A 143 -9.14 -22.50 -13.84
C GLY A 143 -9.83 -21.14 -13.79
N LYS A 144 -10.81 -20.97 -14.68
CA LYS A 144 -11.49 -19.68 -14.88
C LYS A 144 -12.49 -19.37 -13.79
N ASN A 145 -12.41 -18.15 -13.28
CA ASN A 145 -13.37 -17.57 -12.32
C ASN A 145 -13.89 -16.25 -12.90
N SER A 146 -15.21 -16.13 -12.98
CA SER A 146 -15.89 -14.91 -13.41
C SER A 146 -17.01 -14.61 -12.42
N PHE A 147 -16.99 -13.45 -11.80
CA PHE A 147 -18.02 -13.02 -10.83
C PHE A 147 -18.04 -11.50 -10.71
N GLU A 148 -19.13 -10.99 -10.19
CA GLU A 148 -19.32 -9.57 -9.92
C GLU A 148 -19.48 -9.35 -8.42
N VAL A 149 -18.92 -8.25 -7.94
CA VAL A 149 -19.20 -7.70 -6.60
C VAL A 149 -19.91 -6.37 -6.70
N VAL A 150 -20.85 -6.14 -5.80
CA VAL A 150 -21.57 -4.88 -5.67
C VAL A 150 -21.30 -4.30 -4.29
N LEU A 151 -20.69 -3.13 -4.28
CA LEU A 151 -20.57 -2.29 -3.12
C LEU A 151 -21.82 -1.43 -2.99
N LYS A 152 -22.31 -1.26 -1.76
CA LYS A 152 -23.42 -0.36 -1.43
C LYS A 152 -23.02 0.58 -0.29
N ASN A 153 -23.35 1.86 -0.41
CA ASN A 153 -23.30 2.78 0.72
C ASN A 153 -24.55 2.58 1.60
N ASN A 154 -24.35 1.98 2.78
CA ASN A 154 -25.40 1.66 3.74
C ASN A 154 -25.61 2.75 4.80
N ALA A 155 -25.09 3.94 4.59
CA ALA A 155 -25.24 5.03 5.53
C ALA A 155 -26.73 5.39 5.72
N THR A 156 -27.09 5.71 6.94
CA THR A 156 -28.42 6.23 7.34
C THR A 156 -28.42 7.74 7.55
N ASP A 157 -27.25 8.35 7.45
CA ASP A 157 -27.03 9.80 7.40
C ASP A 157 -26.55 10.20 6.01
N ASN A 158 -26.23 11.45 5.78
CA ASN A 158 -25.81 11.96 4.46
C ASN A 158 -24.31 11.81 4.19
N ARG A 159 -23.63 10.85 4.85
CA ARG A 159 -22.21 10.63 4.57
C ARG A 159 -21.98 10.11 3.15
N THR A 160 -20.93 10.62 2.55
CA THR A 160 -20.49 10.23 1.21
C THR A 160 -19.05 9.78 1.22
N PHE A 161 -18.68 8.98 0.25
CA PHE A 161 -17.28 8.63 -0.03
C PHE A 161 -17.12 8.36 -1.52
N VAL A 162 -15.91 8.29 -2.01
CA VAL A 162 -15.62 7.84 -3.38
C VAL A 162 -14.92 6.49 -3.35
N VAL A 163 -15.15 5.66 -4.35
CA VAL A 163 -14.39 4.43 -4.58
C VAL A 163 -13.47 4.66 -5.78
N GLN A 164 -12.18 4.49 -5.55
CA GLN A 164 -11.16 4.58 -6.59
C GLN A 164 -11.11 3.29 -7.41
N GLY A 165 -11.57 2.20 -6.82
CA GLY A 165 -11.77 0.91 -7.44
C GLY A 165 -11.79 -0.22 -6.42
N ILE A 166 -11.98 -1.43 -6.92
CA ILE A 166 -11.94 -2.67 -6.14
C ILE A 166 -10.89 -3.60 -6.74
N GLY A 167 -9.97 -4.11 -5.93
CA GLY A 167 -8.94 -5.05 -6.32
C GLY A 167 -9.20 -6.46 -5.79
N LEU A 168 -8.77 -7.46 -6.53
CA LEU A 168 -8.75 -8.87 -6.11
C LEU A 168 -7.31 -9.38 -6.18
N LEU A 169 -6.80 -9.89 -5.07
CA LEU A 169 -5.51 -10.57 -4.99
C LEU A 169 -5.74 -12.02 -4.58
N ALA A 170 -5.08 -12.94 -5.25
CA ALA A 170 -4.95 -14.33 -4.82
C ALA A 170 -3.51 -14.81 -4.94
N VAL A 171 -3.00 -15.49 -3.91
CA VAL A 171 -1.78 -16.29 -3.96
C VAL A 171 -2.19 -17.74 -4.03
N TYR A 172 -1.60 -18.47 -4.94
CA TYR A 172 -1.94 -19.88 -5.20
C TYR A 172 -0.69 -20.76 -5.21
N GLU A 173 -0.88 -21.98 -4.82
CA GLU A 173 0.06 -23.08 -4.99
C GLU A 173 -0.39 -23.97 -6.16
N SER A 174 0.56 -24.42 -6.99
CA SER A 174 0.33 -25.31 -8.11
C SER A 174 1.61 -26.12 -8.34
N PRO A 175 1.56 -27.46 -8.37
CA PRO A 175 2.73 -28.31 -8.57
C PRO A 175 3.50 -28.06 -9.85
N GLU A 176 2.83 -27.59 -10.90
CA GLU A 176 3.46 -27.27 -12.19
C GLU A 176 4.11 -25.88 -12.23
N SER A 177 3.88 -25.06 -11.20
CA SER A 177 4.49 -23.73 -11.10
C SER A 177 5.90 -23.80 -10.53
N PRO A 178 6.76 -22.81 -10.86
CA PRO A 178 8.06 -22.65 -10.21
C PRO A 178 7.92 -22.44 -8.70
N GLU A 179 8.98 -22.83 -7.97
CA GLU A 179 9.12 -22.52 -6.56
C GLU A 179 9.43 -21.03 -6.38
N ALA A 180 8.73 -20.37 -5.49
CA ALA A 180 8.89 -18.94 -5.24
C ALA A 180 8.65 -18.60 -3.77
N ILE A 181 9.29 -17.53 -3.31
CA ILE A 181 8.96 -16.88 -2.04
C ILE A 181 8.06 -15.70 -2.38
N VAL A 182 6.90 -15.61 -1.70
CA VAL A 182 5.90 -14.56 -1.94
C VAL A 182 5.66 -13.81 -0.64
N TRP A 183 5.77 -12.49 -0.68
CA TRP A 183 5.35 -11.56 0.37
C TRP A 183 4.16 -10.78 -0.13
N VAL A 184 3.14 -10.63 0.70
CA VAL A 184 2.04 -9.70 0.50
C VAL A 184 2.02 -8.73 1.66
N SER A 185 2.01 -7.44 1.35
CA SER A 185 1.87 -6.37 2.35
C SER A 185 0.62 -5.55 2.08
N GLU A 186 -0.05 -5.13 3.16
CA GLU A 186 -1.29 -4.39 3.16
C GLU A 186 -1.17 -3.16 4.07
N GLY A 187 -1.88 -2.10 3.71
CA GLY A 187 -1.96 -0.86 4.48
C GLY A 187 -2.76 0.21 3.74
N ALA A 188 -2.73 1.41 4.25
CA ALA A 188 -3.20 2.61 3.55
C ALA A 188 -2.39 3.79 4.07
N ASP A 189 -1.37 4.17 3.32
CA ASP A 189 -0.50 5.30 3.65
C ASP A 189 -0.68 6.39 2.58
N LEU A 190 -1.31 7.49 2.97
CA LEU A 190 -1.59 8.61 2.09
C LEU A 190 -0.34 9.48 1.97
N LEU A 191 0.14 9.66 0.76
CA LEU A 191 1.30 10.49 0.45
C LEU A 191 0.86 11.68 -0.39
N TYR A 192 1.30 12.89 0.01
CA TYR A 192 1.05 14.11 -0.74
C TYR A 192 2.05 15.21 -0.38
N SER A 193 3.05 15.41 -1.21
CA SER A 193 4.09 16.43 -1.02
C SER A 193 3.63 17.81 -1.49
N SER A 194 2.77 18.44 -0.70
CA SER A 194 2.21 19.76 -0.96
C SER A 194 2.04 20.54 0.35
N TYR A 195 1.66 21.79 0.30
CA TYR A 195 1.38 22.64 1.46
C TYR A 195 2.48 22.65 2.53
N GLY A 196 3.74 22.68 2.10
CA GLY A 196 4.90 22.68 3.00
C GLY A 196 5.44 21.29 3.36
N ILE A 197 4.81 20.22 2.90
CA ILE A 197 5.31 18.86 3.01
C ILE A 197 6.33 18.62 1.90
N THR A 198 7.51 18.18 2.26
CA THR A 198 8.56 17.85 1.30
C THR A 198 8.42 16.41 0.79
N PRO A 199 8.97 16.07 -0.38
CA PRO A 199 9.01 14.69 -0.85
C PRO A 199 9.59 13.71 0.16
N ALA A 200 10.66 14.08 0.88
CA ALA A 200 11.24 13.26 1.94
C ALA A 200 10.28 12.98 3.10
N MET A 201 9.34 13.89 3.36
CA MET A 201 8.29 13.69 4.37
C MET A 201 7.11 12.86 3.81
N ALA A 202 6.83 12.96 2.51
CA ALA A 202 5.79 12.21 1.83
C ALA A 202 6.37 10.91 1.25
N SER A 203 6.87 10.03 2.12
CA SER A 203 7.51 8.77 1.74
C SER A 203 7.00 7.64 2.61
N SER A 204 6.75 6.49 2.02
CA SER A 204 6.35 5.28 2.73
C SER A 204 7.29 4.13 2.41
N ARG A 205 7.74 3.45 3.45
CA ARG A 205 8.65 2.30 3.37
C ARG A 205 7.89 0.99 3.58
N ILE A 206 8.20 0.00 2.77
CA ILE A 206 7.67 -1.36 2.85
C ILE A 206 8.85 -2.30 3.07
N ASP A 207 8.89 -2.99 4.19
CA ASP A 207 9.93 -3.96 4.49
C ASP A 207 9.47 -5.38 4.10
N PHE A 208 10.40 -6.15 3.50
CA PHE A 208 10.20 -7.55 3.15
C PHE A 208 11.11 -8.40 4.07
N PRO A 209 10.56 -8.93 5.18
CA PRO A 209 11.34 -9.66 6.18
C PRO A 209 11.78 -11.03 5.66
N GLY A 210 12.84 -11.57 6.28
CA GLY A 210 13.39 -12.89 5.97
C GLY A 210 14.69 -12.84 5.19
N THR A 211 15.16 -14.02 4.81
CA THR A 211 16.41 -14.20 4.07
C THR A 211 16.15 -14.87 2.73
N ILE A 212 16.94 -14.50 1.73
CA ILE A 212 16.82 -15.00 0.36
C ILE A 212 18.18 -15.51 -0.10
N ASP A 213 18.25 -16.74 -0.57
CA ASP A 213 19.42 -17.20 -1.32
C ASP A 213 19.37 -16.68 -2.75
N ARG A 214 20.14 -15.62 -3.00
CA ARG A 214 20.18 -14.96 -4.32
C ARG A 214 20.79 -15.83 -5.42
N SER A 215 21.62 -16.81 -5.07
CA SER A 215 22.33 -17.65 -6.07
C SER A 215 21.39 -18.58 -6.81
N ASP A 216 20.21 -18.86 -6.24
CA ASP A 216 19.21 -19.80 -6.75
C ASP A 216 17.99 -19.11 -7.38
N LEU A 217 18.06 -17.79 -7.60
CA LEU A 217 16.93 -17.06 -8.17
C LEU A 217 16.99 -17.01 -9.71
N ALA A 218 15.83 -17.22 -10.32
CA ALA A 218 15.57 -17.01 -11.74
C ALA A 218 14.99 -15.63 -12.03
N SER A 219 14.07 -15.16 -11.18
CA SER A 219 13.42 -13.85 -11.31
C SER A 219 13.03 -13.26 -9.96
N ALA A 220 12.81 -11.94 -9.92
CA ALA A 220 12.16 -11.30 -8.79
C ALA A 220 11.35 -10.10 -9.26
N GLU A 221 10.07 -10.06 -8.89
CA GLU A 221 9.14 -9.01 -9.22
C GLU A 221 8.64 -8.29 -7.98
N LEU A 222 8.68 -6.97 -8.00
CA LEU A 222 7.96 -6.10 -7.08
C LEU A 222 6.70 -5.58 -7.80
N PHE A 223 5.56 -5.78 -7.16
CA PHE A 223 4.26 -5.27 -7.60
C PHE A 223 3.68 -4.35 -6.53
N LEU A 224 3.18 -3.19 -6.94
CA LEU A 224 2.61 -2.18 -6.06
C LEU A 224 1.24 -1.73 -6.55
N VAL A 225 0.36 -1.42 -5.61
CA VAL A 225 -0.93 -0.77 -5.85
C VAL A 225 -1.01 0.51 -5.02
N ALA A 226 -1.25 1.60 -5.71
CA ALA A 226 -1.40 2.92 -5.13
C ALA A 226 -2.60 3.64 -5.77
N PRO A 227 -3.81 3.53 -5.21
CA PRO A 227 -4.95 4.31 -5.65
C PRO A 227 -4.62 5.79 -5.80
N SER A 228 -5.08 6.41 -6.88
CA SER A 228 -4.75 7.76 -7.38
C SER A 228 -3.30 7.96 -7.82
N GLY A 229 -2.40 7.00 -7.64
CA GLY A 229 -1.00 7.12 -8.04
C GLY A 229 -0.85 7.21 -9.57
N GLY A 230 -0.01 8.13 -10.04
CA GLY A 230 0.23 8.36 -11.46
C GLY A 230 -0.73 9.34 -12.14
N TYR A 231 -1.75 9.82 -11.43
CA TYR A 231 -2.70 10.78 -11.96
C TYR A 231 -2.35 12.21 -11.55
N THR A 232 -1.92 13.02 -12.52
CA THR A 232 -1.72 14.46 -12.33
C THR A 232 -2.18 15.24 -13.55
N ARG A 233 -2.77 16.43 -13.29
CA ARG A 233 -3.13 17.41 -14.32
C ARG A 233 -2.03 18.46 -14.52
N GLU A 234 -1.06 18.49 -13.64
CA GLU A 234 0.02 19.43 -13.67
C GLU A 234 1.17 18.94 -14.57
N ASN A 235 1.76 19.84 -15.30
CA ASN A 235 2.91 19.54 -16.16
C ASN A 235 4.21 19.47 -15.32
N ILE A 236 4.31 18.46 -14.45
CA ILE A 236 5.41 18.23 -13.54
C ILE A 236 6.30 17.11 -14.08
N PRO A 237 7.63 17.32 -14.19
CA PRO A 237 8.52 16.32 -14.79
C PRO A 237 8.65 15.03 -13.98
N VAL A 238 8.53 15.12 -12.64
CA VAL A 238 8.57 13.97 -11.73
C VAL A 238 7.46 14.17 -10.71
N ILE A 239 6.52 13.22 -10.68
CA ILE A 239 5.35 13.27 -9.80
C ILE A 239 5.46 12.30 -8.62
N ASN A 240 6.17 11.19 -8.81
CA ASN A 240 6.45 10.20 -7.77
C ASN A 240 7.72 9.42 -8.11
N ARG A 241 8.26 8.72 -7.10
CA ARG A 241 9.44 7.87 -7.22
C ARG A 241 9.23 6.56 -6.48
N LEU A 242 9.84 5.51 -7.00
CA LEU A 242 9.99 4.23 -6.34
C LEU A 242 11.47 3.94 -6.15
N PHE A 243 11.86 3.58 -4.96
CA PHE A 243 13.19 3.08 -4.64
C PHE A 243 13.09 1.63 -4.17
N PHE A 244 14.04 0.81 -4.57
CA PHE A 244 14.18 -0.54 -4.05
C PHE A 244 15.59 -0.71 -3.48
N ASN A 245 15.69 -1.06 -2.19
CA ASN A 245 16.95 -1.19 -1.45
C ASN A 245 17.82 0.07 -1.49
N ARG A 246 17.19 1.23 -1.61
CA ARG A 246 17.82 2.55 -1.65
C ARG A 246 16.97 3.56 -0.90
N GLU A 247 17.59 4.46 -0.16
CA GLU A 247 16.91 5.57 0.51
C GLU A 247 16.41 6.61 -0.50
N GLY A 248 15.35 7.32 -0.12
CA GLY A 248 14.71 8.34 -0.97
C GLY A 248 15.55 9.61 -1.15
N THR A 249 15.09 10.47 -2.05
CA THR A 249 15.71 11.79 -2.23
C THR A 249 15.50 12.66 -0.98
N GLY A 250 16.54 13.41 -0.61
CA GLY A 250 16.51 14.29 0.57
C GLY A 250 16.95 13.63 1.87
N SER A 251 17.12 12.31 1.92
CA SER A 251 17.86 11.64 2.97
C SER A 251 19.36 11.75 2.68
N MET A 252 20.17 12.06 3.68
CA MET A 252 21.64 11.96 3.52
C MET A 252 22.01 10.48 3.44
N PRO A 253 22.71 10.03 2.38
CA PRO A 253 23.19 8.66 2.34
C PRO A 253 24.07 8.42 3.57
N SER A 254 23.89 7.29 4.23
CA SER A 254 24.77 6.93 5.33
C SER A 254 26.21 6.81 4.82
N PHE A 255 27.19 7.12 5.67
CA PHE A 255 28.61 6.97 5.32
C PHE A 255 28.91 5.56 4.79
N PHE A 256 28.24 4.55 5.35
CA PHE A 256 28.36 3.17 4.90
C PHE A 256 27.78 2.94 3.49
N GLU A 257 26.65 3.54 3.14
CA GLU A 257 26.07 3.43 1.81
C GLU A 257 26.96 4.08 0.76
N THR A 258 27.57 5.21 1.07
CA THR A 258 28.52 5.87 0.19
C THR A 258 29.74 4.99 -0.09
N ILE A 259 30.26 4.30 0.93
CA ILE A 259 31.38 3.38 0.77
C ILE A 259 30.96 2.11 0.00
N LEU A 260 29.82 1.52 0.35
CA LEU A 260 29.31 0.31 -0.31
C LEU A 260 29.00 0.56 -1.79
N SER A 261 28.38 1.69 -2.13
CA SER A 261 28.10 2.04 -3.52
C SER A 261 29.36 2.29 -4.36
N ALA A 262 30.43 2.79 -3.72
CA ALA A 262 31.72 2.98 -4.37
C ALA A 262 32.51 1.66 -4.58
N LEU A 263 32.39 0.73 -3.63
CA LEU A 263 33.08 -0.56 -3.68
C LEU A 263 32.32 -1.64 -4.49
N PHE A 264 30.98 -1.55 -4.50
CA PHE A 264 30.09 -2.52 -5.14
C PHE A 264 28.99 -1.80 -5.91
N PRO A 265 29.24 -1.37 -7.16
CA PRO A 265 28.29 -0.58 -7.96
C PRO A 265 26.91 -1.23 -8.17
N GLY A 266 26.76 -2.54 -7.96
CA GLY A 266 25.47 -3.25 -8.02
C GLY A 266 24.72 -3.33 -6.68
N SER A 267 25.28 -2.84 -5.56
CA SER A 267 24.68 -2.91 -4.23
C SER A 267 23.84 -1.67 -3.86
N SER A 268 23.81 -0.65 -4.71
CA SER A 268 23.21 0.67 -4.41
C SER A 268 21.70 0.75 -4.57
N GLY A 269 21.03 -0.38 -4.80
CA GLY A 269 19.58 -0.40 -5.07
C GLY A 269 19.20 0.32 -6.38
N LYS A 270 17.92 0.59 -6.57
CA LYS A 270 17.39 1.20 -7.80
C LYS A 270 16.37 2.28 -7.50
N GLU A 271 16.30 3.25 -8.40
CA GLU A 271 15.28 4.29 -8.43
C GLU A 271 14.55 4.25 -9.78
N TRP A 272 13.24 4.40 -9.74
CA TRP A 272 12.39 4.66 -10.89
C TRP A 272 11.58 5.93 -10.61
N VAL A 273 11.28 6.69 -11.66
CA VAL A 273 10.50 7.93 -11.61
C VAL A 273 9.20 7.75 -12.37
N ASN A 274 8.17 8.50 -11.98
CA ASN A 274 6.85 8.49 -12.59
C ASN A 274 6.30 7.06 -12.66
N VAL A 275 6.36 6.39 -11.52
CA VAL A 275 5.78 5.06 -11.33
C VAL A 275 4.28 5.21 -11.11
N PHE A 276 3.56 4.11 -11.29
CA PHE A 276 2.10 4.05 -11.36
C PHE A 276 1.52 4.62 -12.66
N ASP A 277 0.32 4.17 -12.97
CA ASP A 277 -0.42 4.59 -14.15
C ASP A 277 -1.90 4.62 -13.78
N SER A 278 -2.45 5.83 -13.71
CA SER A 278 -3.87 6.05 -13.46
C SER A 278 -4.35 7.30 -14.24
N ASP A 279 -5.66 7.42 -14.46
CA ASP A 279 -6.27 8.54 -15.16
C ASP A 279 -7.59 8.97 -14.49
N GLU A 280 -8.35 9.86 -15.12
CA GLU A 280 -9.65 10.31 -14.61
C GLU A 280 -10.69 9.19 -14.47
N THR A 281 -10.55 8.14 -15.24
CA THR A 281 -11.51 7.03 -15.32
C THR A 281 -11.07 5.86 -14.46
N VAL A 282 -9.77 5.49 -14.52
CA VAL A 282 -9.19 4.38 -13.79
C VAL A 282 -8.19 4.91 -12.79
N GLN A 283 -8.57 4.94 -11.52
CA GLN A 283 -7.78 5.56 -10.45
C GLN A 283 -7.07 4.54 -9.55
N ILE A 284 -6.79 3.35 -10.04
CA ILE A 284 -5.92 2.39 -9.35
C ILE A 284 -4.56 2.41 -10.03
N GLY A 285 -3.62 3.15 -9.46
CA GLY A 285 -2.23 3.15 -9.92
C GLY A 285 -1.57 1.81 -9.63
N ILE A 286 -0.98 1.19 -10.65
CA ILE A 286 -0.29 -0.08 -10.57
C ILE A 286 1.13 0.10 -11.10
N ASP A 287 2.10 -0.54 -10.44
CA ASP A 287 3.47 -0.60 -10.94
C ASP A 287 4.07 -2.01 -10.76
N ARG A 288 4.87 -2.45 -11.73
CA ARG A 288 5.58 -3.75 -11.73
C ARG A 288 7.03 -3.52 -12.11
N ARG A 289 7.96 -4.05 -11.30
CA ARG A 289 9.41 -3.90 -11.55
C ARG A 289 10.14 -5.22 -11.38
N ASP A 290 11.02 -5.53 -12.32
CA ASP A 290 12.07 -6.51 -12.08
C ASP A 290 13.08 -5.93 -11.07
N VAL A 291 13.20 -6.61 -9.94
CA VAL A 291 14.07 -6.21 -8.84
C VAL A 291 15.19 -7.21 -8.58
N LEU A 292 15.28 -8.29 -9.35
CA LEU A 292 16.29 -9.33 -9.19
C LEU A 292 17.73 -8.77 -9.08
N PRO A 293 18.17 -7.81 -9.93
CA PRO A 293 19.52 -7.27 -9.85
C PRO A 293 19.82 -6.53 -8.54
N TYR A 294 18.78 -6.07 -7.85
CA TYR A 294 18.88 -5.19 -6.68
C TYR A 294 18.53 -5.87 -5.36
N LEU A 295 18.07 -7.13 -5.40
CA LEU A 295 17.80 -7.92 -4.19
C LEU A 295 19.04 -8.06 -3.33
N ARG A 296 18.82 -8.04 -2.01
CA ARG A 296 19.80 -8.40 -0.97
C ARG A 296 19.43 -9.76 -0.40
N SER A 297 20.39 -10.41 0.27
CA SER A 297 20.11 -11.66 1.00
C SER A 297 19.18 -11.45 2.19
N GLU A 298 19.12 -10.24 2.72
CA GLU A 298 18.26 -9.83 3.84
C GLU A 298 18.02 -8.32 3.83
N GLY A 299 17.02 -7.86 4.58
CA GLY A 299 16.71 -6.44 4.75
C GLY A 299 16.26 -5.77 3.45
N ASN A 300 15.52 -6.49 2.61
CA ASN A 300 14.95 -5.92 1.40
C ASN A 300 13.79 -4.98 1.75
N PHE A 301 13.72 -3.86 1.05
CA PHE A 301 12.65 -2.89 1.19
C PHE A 301 12.37 -2.14 -0.12
N ALA A 302 11.13 -1.69 -0.26
CA ALA A 302 10.74 -0.68 -1.21
C ALA A 302 10.41 0.62 -0.48
N LEU A 303 10.61 1.76 -1.14
CA LEU A 303 10.19 3.06 -0.63
C LEU A 303 9.52 3.83 -1.76
N VAL A 304 8.28 4.26 -1.53
CA VAL A 304 7.53 5.12 -2.44
C VAL A 304 7.61 6.54 -1.90
N GLN A 305 7.94 7.49 -2.75
CA GLN A 305 8.04 8.90 -2.43
C GLN A 305 7.19 9.71 -3.39
N ASP A 306 6.31 10.53 -2.82
CA ASP A 306 5.50 11.46 -3.59
C ASP A 306 6.27 12.73 -3.92
N GLU A 307 6.06 13.26 -5.15
CA GLU A 307 6.51 14.57 -5.60
C GLU A 307 5.36 15.38 -6.23
N LYS A 308 4.25 15.52 -5.49
CA LYS A 308 2.99 16.18 -5.85
C LYS A 308 1.95 15.32 -6.56
N ASP A 309 2.07 14.00 -6.41
CA ASP A 309 1.12 13.04 -6.94
C ASP A 309 0.16 12.63 -5.86
N TYR A 310 -0.82 13.09 -5.43
CA TYR A 310 -1.69 12.53 -4.39
C TYR A 310 -1.94 11.03 -4.59
N LEU A 311 -1.44 10.19 -3.70
CA LEU A 311 -1.61 8.74 -3.79
C LEU A 311 -1.82 8.08 -2.40
N VAL A 312 -2.45 6.90 -2.39
CA VAL A 312 -2.59 6.07 -1.18
C VAL A 312 -1.88 4.74 -1.43
N LEU A 313 -0.69 4.57 -0.87
CA LEU A 313 0.01 3.29 -0.99
C LEU A 313 -0.74 2.22 -0.22
N SER A 314 -1.21 1.17 -0.90
CA SER A 314 -2.19 0.23 -0.34
C SER A 314 -1.73 -1.22 -0.32
N ASN A 315 -1.14 -1.72 -1.40
CA ASN A 315 -0.66 -3.10 -1.46
C ASN A 315 0.73 -3.19 -2.07
N ALA A 316 1.48 -4.18 -1.61
CA ALA A 316 2.73 -4.59 -2.23
C ALA A 316 2.83 -6.11 -2.27
N VAL A 317 3.37 -6.64 -3.37
CA VAL A 317 3.76 -8.04 -3.49
C VAL A 317 5.21 -8.09 -3.95
N LEU A 318 6.04 -8.80 -3.21
CA LEU A 318 7.36 -9.23 -3.71
C LEU A 318 7.30 -10.72 -3.97
N ARG A 319 7.66 -11.12 -5.19
CA ARG A 319 7.80 -12.53 -5.57
C ARG A 319 9.21 -12.79 -6.05
N ALA A 320 9.91 -13.73 -5.41
CA ALA A 320 11.25 -14.15 -5.80
C ALA A 320 11.19 -15.63 -6.23
N GLU A 321 11.36 -15.89 -7.53
CA GLU A 321 11.26 -17.23 -8.14
C GLU A 321 12.60 -17.93 -8.16
N ARG A 322 12.63 -19.20 -7.77
CA ARG A 322 13.79 -20.07 -7.85
C ARG A 322 14.01 -20.64 -9.26
N ARG A 323 15.21 -21.12 -9.51
CA ARG A 323 15.59 -21.80 -10.78
C ARG A 323 15.05 -23.21 -10.87
#